data_a8c813d2c0fa026ddf061e658aaba80b
#
_entry.id   a8c813d2c0fa026ddf061e658aaba80b
#
_cell.length_a   1.000
_cell.length_b   1.000
_cell.length_c   1.000
_cell.angle_alpha   90.00
_cell.angle_beta   90.00
_cell.angle_gamma   90.00
#
_symmetry.space_group_name_H-M   'P 1'
#
loop_
_entity.id
_entity.type
_entity.pdbx_description
1 polymer ?
#
loop_
_entity_poly.entity_id
_entity_poly.type
_entity_poly.pdbx_seq_one_letter_code
_entity_poly.pdbx_strand_id
1 'polypeptide(L)'
;MEHLPPNPLFHKPQSIVAAKNILYAVLFLEIIDWAVAWWMPGSASPVSASTVVILIVTVGVLFALIKCVTMGMKWARVVLLVLFLLGLVAYAWAFNVVWQTNMLIAVLELLQTVLEAVALGFLFARESTLWFDRVREKAADEPHKMKHPE
;
A
#
# COMPACT_ATOMS: atom_id res chain seq x y z
N MET A 1 -4.30 -43.02 -2.85
CA MET A 1 -4.23 -41.62 -3.30
C MET A 1 -3.24 -40.93 -2.38
N GLU A 2 -1.98 -40.84 -2.82
CA GLU A 2 -0.93 -40.12 -2.10
C GLU A 2 -1.23 -38.63 -2.15
N HIS A 3 -1.46 -38.00 -0.98
CA HIS A 3 -1.51 -36.56 -0.87
C HIS A 3 -0.10 -36.05 -1.17
N LEU A 4 0.12 -35.63 -2.42
CA LEU A 4 1.29 -34.85 -2.78
C LEU A 4 1.33 -33.62 -1.87
N PRO A 5 2.47 -33.38 -1.16
CA PRO A 5 2.60 -32.21 -0.31
C PRO A 5 2.35 -30.94 -1.15
N PRO A 6 1.66 -29.93 -0.59
CA PRO A 6 1.38 -28.69 -1.31
C PRO A 6 2.70 -28.13 -1.84
N ASN A 7 2.77 -27.95 -3.14
CA ASN A 7 3.97 -27.53 -3.85
C ASN A 7 4.47 -26.21 -3.22
N PRO A 8 5.64 -26.19 -2.56
CA PRO A 8 6.15 -25.01 -1.84
C PRO A 8 6.36 -23.78 -2.73
N LEU A 9 6.31 -23.96 -4.07
CA LEU A 9 6.45 -22.92 -5.06
C LEU A 9 5.23 -21.97 -5.13
N PHE A 10 4.12 -22.30 -4.45
CA PHE A 10 2.88 -21.51 -4.50
C PHE A 10 2.58 -20.72 -3.24
N HIS A 11 3.38 -20.89 -2.19
CA HIS A 11 3.22 -20.09 -0.99
C HIS A 11 3.63 -18.64 -1.26
N LYS A 12 2.70 -17.73 -0.95
CA LYS A 12 2.97 -16.28 -0.97
C LYS A 12 4.07 -16.00 0.05
N PRO A 13 5.18 -15.32 -0.34
CA PRO A 13 6.28 -15.03 0.59
C PRO A 13 5.77 -14.25 1.81
N GLN A 14 6.37 -14.52 2.97
CA GLN A 14 6.01 -13.81 4.21
C GLN A 14 6.21 -12.31 4.09
N SER A 15 7.22 -11.87 3.32
CA SER A 15 7.46 -10.46 3.02
C SER A 15 6.27 -9.76 2.36
N ILE A 16 5.56 -10.41 1.43
CA ILE A 16 4.35 -9.85 0.80
C ILE A 16 3.18 -9.83 1.80
N VAL A 17 3.06 -10.85 2.65
CA VAL A 17 2.02 -10.87 3.69
C VAL A 17 2.26 -9.78 4.72
N ALA A 18 3.51 -9.58 5.16
CA ALA A 18 3.89 -8.51 6.07
C ALA A 18 3.65 -7.13 5.44
N ALA A 19 4.11 -6.90 4.22
CA ALA A 19 3.86 -5.66 3.50
C ALA A 19 2.38 -5.33 3.38
N LYS A 20 1.55 -6.31 3.00
CA LYS A 20 0.10 -6.16 2.92
C LYS A 20 -0.49 -5.72 4.27
N ASN A 21 -0.11 -6.37 5.37
CA ASN A 21 -0.65 -6.06 6.69
C ASN A 21 -0.23 -4.66 7.15
N ILE A 22 1.02 -4.27 6.89
CA ILE A 22 1.51 -2.92 7.20
C ILE A 22 0.76 -1.88 6.37
N LEU A 23 0.56 -2.10 5.07
CA LEU A 23 -0.19 -1.17 4.21
C LEU A 23 -1.65 -1.01 4.66
N TYR A 24 -2.30 -2.09 5.13
CA TYR A 24 -3.64 -1.95 5.72
C TYR A 24 -3.63 -1.20 7.05
N ALA A 25 -2.58 -1.37 7.87
CA ALA A 25 -2.42 -0.59 9.09
C ALA A 25 -2.21 0.90 8.78
N VAL A 26 -1.40 1.24 7.77
CA VAL A 26 -1.23 2.61 7.28
C VAL A 26 -2.56 3.19 6.81
N LEU A 27 -3.31 2.45 5.98
CA LEU A 27 -4.63 2.88 5.50
C LEU A 27 -5.61 3.16 6.67
N PHE A 28 -5.55 2.35 7.72
CA PHE A 28 -6.36 2.55 8.92
C PHE A 28 -5.92 3.80 9.70
N LEU A 29 -4.60 4.01 9.84
CA LEU A 29 -4.05 5.22 10.48
C LEU A 29 -4.40 6.49 9.71
N GLU A 30 -4.41 6.46 8.38
CA GLU A 30 -4.86 7.57 7.53
C GLU A 30 -6.29 8.00 7.87
N ILE A 31 -7.19 7.02 8.03
CA ILE A 31 -8.59 7.31 8.41
C ILE A 31 -8.66 7.91 9.83
N ILE A 32 -7.84 7.41 10.76
CA ILE A 32 -7.77 7.97 12.13
C ILE A 32 -7.25 9.39 12.09
N ASP A 33 -6.21 9.67 11.33
CA ASP A 33 -5.59 10.99 11.22
C ASP A 33 -6.60 12.02 10.73
N TRP A 34 -7.36 11.68 9.68
CA TRP A 34 -8.47 12.49 9.22
C TRP A 34 -9.57 12.68 10.27
N ALA A 35 -9.92 11.64 11.02
CA ALA A 35 -10.92 11.74 12.09
C ALA A 35 -10.42 12.66 13.22
N VAL A 36 -9.15 12.56 13.61
CA VAL A 36 -8.53 13.43 14.61
C VAL A 36 -8.51 14.88 14.13
N ALA A 37 -8.11 15.11 12.87
CA ALA A 37 -8.11 16.44 12.28
C ALA A 37 -9.50 17.09 12.28
N TRP A 38 -10.57 16.30 12.15
CA TRP A 38 -11.95 16.79 12.19
C TRP A 38 -12.42 17.15 13.60
N TRP A 39 -11.99 16.40 14.61
CA TRP A 39 -12.45 16.56 15.99
C TRP A 39 -11.69 17.66 16.77
N MET A 40 -10.55 18.12 16.27
CA MET A 40 -9.78 19.13 16.98
C MET A 40 -10.36 20.54 16.84
N PRO A 41 -10.62 21.24 17.97
CA PRO A 41 -11.02 22.64 17.94
C PRO A 41 -9.86 23.47 17.35
N GLY A 42 -10.14 24.22 16.30
CA GLY A 42 -9.14 25.07 15.64
C GLY A 42 -8.66 24.54 14.28
N SER A 43 -9.12 23.36 13.84
CA SER A 43 -8.99 22.98 12.42
C SER A 43 -9.78 23.99 11.57
N ALA A 44 -9.05 24.93 10.98
CA ALA A 44 -9.59 26.16 10.42
C ALA A 44 -10.39 25.98 9.11
N SER A 45 -10.71 24.77 8.73
CA SER A 45 -11.47 24.54 7.51
C SER A 45 -12.75 23.76 7.81
N PRO A 46 -13.93 24.34 7.54
CA PRO A 46 -15.15 23.56 7.52
C PRO A 46 -14.93 22.41 6.53
N VAL A 47 -15.31 21.19 6.96
CA VAL A 47 -15.26 20.01 6.10
C VAL A 47 -15.96 20.35 4.79
N SER A 48 -15.18 20.63 3.76
CA SER A 48 -15.75 20.89 2.45
C SER A 48 -16.09 19.57 1.76
N ALA A 49 -17.09 19.56 0.91
CA ALA A 49 -17.42 18.38 0.11
C ALA A 49 -16.20 17.89 -0.70
N SER A 50 -15.33 18.80 -1.15
CA SER A 50 -14.09 18.48 -1.84
C SER A 50 -13.12 17.68 -0.97
N THR A 51 -12.98 18.02 0.30
CA THR A 51 -12.12 17.31 1.25
C THR A 51 -12.57 15.85 1.44
N VAL A 52 -13.89 15.64 1.59
CA VAL A 52 -14.47 14.28 1.71
C VAL A 52 -14.23 13.48 0.43
N VAL A 53 -14.43 14.09 -0.73
CA VAL A 53 -14.18 13.42 -2.02
C VAL A 53 -12.71 13.03 -2.15
N ILE A 54 -11.78 13.91 -1.80
CA ILE A 54 -10.33 13.61 -1.84
C ILE A 54 -10.02 12.41 -0.93
N LEU A 55 -10.52 12.39 0.30
CA LEU A 55 -10.33 11.27 1.23
C LEU A 55 -10.83 9.95 0.63
N ILE A 56 -12.07 9.93 0.13
CA ILE A 56 -12.67 8.71 -0.46
C ILE A 56 -11.83 8.24 -1.65
N VAL A 57 -11.39 9.15 -2.52
CA VAL A 57 -10.56 8.80 -3.68
C VAL A 57 -9.19 8.26 -3.22
N THR A 58 -8.53 8.90 -2.27
CA THR A 58 -7.22 8.47 -1.75
C THR A 58 -7.31 7.08 -1.14
N VAL A 59 -8.25 6.86 -0.22
CA VAL A 59 -8.47 5.56 0.43
C VAL A 59 -8.83 4.49 -0.60
N GLY A 60 -9.69 4.81 -1.57
CA GLY A 60 -10.07 3.90 -2.64
C GLY A 60 -8.91 3.49 -3.54
N VAL A 61 -8.08 4.45 -3.95
CA VAL A 61 -6.89 4.21 -4.77
C VAL A 61 -5.87 3.36 -4.02
N LEU A 62 -5.55 3.70 -2.77
CA LEU A 62 -4.63 2.91 -1.95
C LEU A 62 -5.14 1.49 -1.73
N PHE A 63 -6.41 1.32 -1.41
CA PHE A 63 -7.02 0.00 -1.27
C PHE A 63 -6.93 -0.82 -2.56
N ALA A 64 -7.23 -0.22 -3.72
CA ALA A 64 -7.10 -0.87 -5.02
C ALA A 64 -5.65 -1.28 -5.31
N LEU A 65 -4.67 -0.41 -5.03
CA LEU A 65 -3.25 -0.70 -5.21
C LEU A 65 -2.78 -1.85 -4.32
N ILE A 66 -3.22 -1.89 -3.05
CA ILE A 66 -2.93 -3.01 -2.14
C ILE A 66 -3.49 -4.32 -2.71
N LYS A 67 -4.69 -4.32 -3.26
CA LYS A 67 -5.29 -5.48 -3.95
C LYS A 67 -4.47 -5.88 -5.17
N CYS A 68 -4.09 -4.95 -6.03
CA CYS A 68 -3.26 -5.21 -7.21
C CYS A 68 -1.90 -5.83 -6.84
N VAL A 69 -1.25 -5.34 -5.78
CA VAL A 69 -0.01 -5.93 -5.24
C VAL A 69 -0.25 -7.37 -4.78
N THR A 70 -1.35 -7.64 -4.07
CA THR A 70 -1.67 -8.99 -3.60
C THR A 70 -2.03 -9.97 -4.72
N MET A 71 -2.46 -9.46 -5.88
CA MET A 71 -2.67 -10.22 -7.11
C MET A 71 -1.38 -10.47 -7.91
N GLY A 72 -0.25 -9.90 -7.48
CA GLY A 72 1.04 -10.08 -8.14
C GLY A 72 1.32 -9.11 -9.29
N MET A 73 0.60 -8.00 -9.38
CA MET A 73 0.80 -6.99 -10.42
C MET A 73 2.04 -6.14 -10.12
N LYS A 74 3.11 -6.30 -10.92
CA LYS A 74 4.39 -5.58 -10.73
C LYS A 74 4.26 -4.07 -10.79
N TRP A 75 3.40 -3.55 -11.67
CA TRP A 75 3.22 -2.10 -11.83
C TRP A 75 2.68 -1.44 -10.55
N ALA A 76 1.83 -2.15 -9.79
CA ALA A 76 1.21 -1.59 -8.59
C ALA A 76 2.24 -1.22 -7.50
N ARG A 77 3.32 -2.01 -7.35
CA ARG A 77 4.41 -1.68 -6.40
C ARG A 77 5.21 -0.45 -6.84
N VAL A 78 5.37 -0.26 -8.17
CA VAL A 78 6.05 0.93 -8.71
C VAL A 78 5.19 2.16 -8.50
N VAL A 79 3.88 2.07 -8.73
CA VAL A 79 2.95 3.17 -8.47
C VAL A 79 2.94 3.52 -6.99
N LEU A 80 2.90 2.53 -6.08
CA LEU A 80 3.00 2.78 -4.64
C LEU A 80 4.30 3.51 -4.27
N LEU A 81 5.44 3.10 -4.86
CA LEU A 81 6.72 3.79 -4.62
C LEU A 81 6.68 5.24 -5.11
N VAL A 82 6.12 5.50 -6.29
CA VAL A 82 5.99 6.87 -6.82
C VAL A 82 5.09 7.71 -5.93
N LEU A 83 3.95 7.18 -5.50
CA LEU A 83 3.04 7.89 -4.58
C LEU A 83 3.72 8.19 -3.24
N PHE A 84 4.45 7.22 -2.68
CA PHE A 84 5.24 7.41 -1.46
C PHE A 84 6.26 8.54 -1.61
N LEU A 85 7.04 8.55 -2.70
CA LEU A 85 8.03 9.59 -2.94
C LEU A 85 7.40 10.98 -3.10
N LEU A 86 6.27 11.07 -3.80
CA LEU A 86 5.51 12.33 -3.91
C LEU A 86 4.96 12.77 -2.55
N GLY A 87 4.42 11.85 -1.77
CA GLY A 87 3.95 12.12 -0.40
C GLY A 87 5.08 12.58 0.51
N LEU A 88 6.25 11.94 0.43
CA LEU A 88 7.43 12.31 1.21
C LEU A 88 7.91 13.74 0.91
N VAL A 89 7.91 14.14 -0.37
CA VAL A 89 8.26 15.51 -0.77
C VAL A 89 7.22 16.51 -0.24
N ALA A 90 5.94 16.21 -0.39
CA ALA A 90 4.86 17.06 0.13
C ALA A 90 4.92 17.19 1.65
N TYR A 91 5.16 16.09 2.36
CA TYR A 91 5.32 16.07 3.81
C TYR A 91 6.54 16.90 4.27
N ALA A 92 7.69 16.73 3.62
CA ALA A 92 8.89 17.49 3.95
C ALA A 92 8.66 19.02 3.81
N TRP A 93 7.87 19.40 2.84
CA TRP A 93 7.52 20.82 2.62
C TRP A 93 6.53 21.34 3.68
N ALA A 94 5.56 20.55 4.08
CA ALA A 94 4.54 20.91 5.05
C ALA A 94 4.99 20.73 6.51
N PHE A 95 6.04 19.98 6.78
CA PHE A 95 6.45 19.49 8.10
C PHE A 95 6.51 20.59 9.17
N ASN A 96 7.15 21.73 8.87
CA ASN A 96 7.28 22.81 9.85
C ASN A 96 5.92 23.42 10.24
N VAL A 97 5.00 23.50 9.30
CA VAL A 97 3.66 24.05 9.53
C VAL A 97 2.85 23.08 10.38
N VAL A 98 2.84 21.79 10.01
CA VAL A 98 2.11 20.74 10.72
C VAL A 98 2.66 20.58 12.15
N TRP A 99 3.97 20.58 12.32
CA TRP A 99 4.62 20.47 13.63
C TRP A 99 4.24 21.61 14.59
N GLN A 100 4.17 22.85 14.10
CA GLN A 100 3.78 24.00 14.88
C GLN A 100 2.28 24.05 15.18
N THR A 101 1.47 23.52 14.29
CA THR A 101 0.01 23.55 14.42
C THR A 101 -0.51 22.42 15.30
N ASN A 102 0.02 21.20 15.11
CA ASN A 102 -0.42 20.03 15.84
C ASN A 102 0.63 18.93 15.88
N MET A 103 1.35 18.87 16.99
CA MET A 103 2.42 17.89 17.21
C MET A 103 1.90 16.44 17.13
N LEU A 104 0.66 16.16 17.54
CA LEU A 104 0.11 14.80 17.49
C LEU A 104 -0.06 14.32 16.05
N ILE A 105 -0.61 15.17 15.19
CA ILE A 105 -0.76 14.87 13.76
C ILE A 105 0.62 14.67 13.12
N ALA A 106 1.58 15.55 13.40
CA ALA A 106 2.94 15.42 12.87
C ALA A 106 3.61 14.09 13.25
N VAL A 107 3.40 13.62 14.47
CA VAL A 107 3.93 12.32 14.94
C VAL A 107 3.22 11.15 14.25
N LEU A 108 1.90 11.22 14.05
CA LEU A 108 1.14 10.19 13.33
C LEU A 108 1.58 10.09 11.86
N GLU A 109 1.73 11.22 11.17
CA GLU A 109 2.22 11.27 9.78
C GLU A 109 3.65 10.72 9.65
N LEU A 110 4.53 11.06 10.62
CA LEU A 110 5.88 10.49 10.65
C LEU A 110 5.85 8.97 10.82
N LEU A 111 5.03 8.46 11.73
CA LEU A 111 4.85 7.03 11.95
C LEU A 111 4.34 6.33 10.68
N GLN A 112 3.33 6.91 10.02
CA GLN A 112 2.81 6.40 8.74
C GLN A 112 3.90 6.35 7.67
N THR A 113 4.66 7.43 7.51
CA THR A 113 5.77 7.49 6.54
C THR A 113 6.81 6.38 6.78
N VAL A 114 7.17 6.11 8.04
CA VAL A 114 8.08 5.02 8.40
C VAL A 114 7.48 3.66 8.07
N LEU A 115 6.22 3.43 8.40
CA LEU A 115 5.52 2.17 8.09
C LEU A 115 5.42 1.93 6.58
N GLU A 116 5.13 2.96 5.79
CA GLU A 116 5.11 2.87 4.32
C GLU A 116 6.47 2.52 3.75
N ALA A 117 7.54 3.18 4.24
CA ALA A 117 8.91 2.86 3.83
C ALA A 117 9.27 1.39 4.13
N VAL A 118 8.89 0.89 5.31
CA VAL A 118 9.10 -0.52 5.69
C VAL A 118 8.29 -1.46 4.78
N ALA A 119 7.01 -1.14 4.51
CA ALA A 119 6.17 -1.94 3.62
C ALA A 119 6.75 -2.01 2.20
N LEU A 120 7.22 -0.88 1.67
CA LEU A 120 7.90 -0.83 0.38
C LEU A 120 9.19 -1.65 0.40
N GLY A 121 9.99 -1.57 1.47
CA GLY A 121 11.18 -2.42 1.64
C GLY A 121 10.84 -3.92 1.49
N PHE A 122 9.77 -4.38 2.12
CA PHE A 122 9.29 -5.76 1.97
C PHE A 122 8.79 -6.08 0.54
N LEU A 123 8.12 -5.14 -0.13
CA LEU A 123 7.64 -5.34 -1.50
C LEU A 123 8.77 -5.42 -2.53
N PHE A 124 9.89 -4.75 -2.27
CA PHE A 124 11.07 -4.77 -3.13
C PHE A 124 12.14 -5.79 -2.67
N ALA A 125 11.90 -6.52 -1.58
CA ALA A 125 12.75 -7.61 -1.15
C ALA A 125 12.91 -8.67 -2.26
N ARG A 126 14.08 -9.33 -2.30
CA ARG A 126 14.42 -10.33 -3.31
C ARG A 126 13.36 -11.44 -3.44
N GLU A 127 12.85 -11.93 -2.32
CA GLU A 127 11.80 -12.97 -2.30
C GLU A 127 10.50 -12.50 -2.96
N SER A 128 10.09 -11.27 -2.67
CA SER A 128 8.91 -10.65 -3.28
C SER A 128 9.09 -10.50 -4.79
N THR A 129 10.25 -10.04 -5.22
CA THR A 129 10.55 -9.85 -6.66
C THR A 129 10.49 -11.18 -7.41
N LEU A 130 11.09 -12.25 -6.87
CA LEU A 130 11.05 -13.59 -7.46
C LEU A 130 9.61 -14.14 -7.52
N TRP A 131 8.79 -13.85 -6.54
CA TRP A 131 7.38 -14.27 -6.55
C TRP A 131 6.58 -13.56 -7.65
N PHE A 132 6.75 -12.25 -7.82
CA PHE A 132 6.10 -11.49 -8.90
C PHE A 132 6.54 -11.98 -10.29
N ASP A 133 7.80 -12.41 -10.47
CA ASP A 133 8.29 -12.98 -11.72
C ASP A 133 7.58 -14.29 -12.05
N ARG A 134 7.47 -15.19 -11.06
CA ARG A 134 6.78 -16.48 -11.22
C ARG A 134 5.28 -16.34 -11.53
N VAL A 135 4.60 -15.39 -10.87
CA VAL A 135 3.18 -15.12 -11.15
C VAL A 135 2.98 -14.69 -12.61
N ARG A 136 3.89 -13.87 -13.13
CA ARG A 136 3.85 -13.42 -14.52
C ARG A 136 4.12 -14.55 -15.52
N GLU A 137 5.10 -15.40 -15.27
CA GLU A 137 5.41 -16.56 -16.12
C GLU A 137 4.21 -17.47 -16.26
N LYS A 138 3.53 -17.78 -15.16
CA LYS A 138 2.30 -18.58 -15.20
C LYS A 138 1.20 -17.96 -16.04
N ALA A 139 0.97 -16.66 -15.86
CA ALA A 139 -0.05 -15.95 -16.64
C ALA A 139 0.27 -15.95 -18.15
N ALA A 140 1.54 -16.11 -18.52
CA ALA A 140 1.97 -16.23 -19.92
C ALA A 140 1.81 -17.65 -20.48
N ASP A 141 1.91 -18.69 -19.64
CA ASP A 141 1.85 -20.11 -20.06
C ASP A 141 0.41 -20.64 -20.18
N GLU A 142 -0.55 -20.07 -19.43
CA GLU A 142 -1.95 -20.51 -19.47
C GLU A 142 -2.63 -20.40 -20.85
N PRO A 143 -2.42 -19.34 -21.65
CA PRO A 143 -3.04 -19.25 -22.96
C PRO A 143 -2.55 -20.30 -23.97
N HIS A 144 -1.35 -20.86 -23.76
CA HIS A 144 -0.77 -21.88 -24.67
C HIS A 144 -1.39 -23.26 -24.45
N LYS A 145 -1.78 -23.59 -23.22
CA LYS A 145 -2.40 -24.89 -22.89
C LYS A 145 -3.85 -25.01 -23.36
N MET A 146 -4.57 -23.88 -23.50
CA MET A 146 -5.94 -23.89 -24.02
C MET A 146 -6.02 -24.02 -25.56
N LYS A 147 -4.91 -23.85 -26.28
CA LYS A 147 -4.87 -23.94 -27.75
C LYS A 147 -4.58 -25.34 -28.29
N HIS A 148 -4.15 -26.28 -27.48
CA HIS A 148 -3.92 -27.68 -27.86
C HIS A 148 -4.50 -28.59 -26.78
N PRO A 149 -5.85 -28.84 -26.77
CA PRO A 149 -6.41 -29.98 -26.07
C PRO A 149 -5.98 -31.23 -26.84
N GLU A 150 -5.15 -32.09 -26.22
CA GLU A 150 -4.87 -33.43 -26.73
C GLU A 150 -6.15 -34.30 -26.71
#